data_1255a9ae6eb891332594116215e36e65
#
_entry.id   1255a9ae6eb891332594116215e36e65
#
_cell.length_a   1.000
_cell.length_b   1.000
_cell.length_c   1.000
_cell.angle_alpha   90.00
_cell.angle_beta   90.00
_cell.angle_gamma   90.00
#
_symmetry.space_group_name_H-M   'P 1'
#
loop_
_entity.id
_entity.type
_entity.pdbx_description
1 polymer ?
#
loop_
_entity_poly.entity_id
_entity_poly.type
_entity_poly.pdbx_seq_one_letter_code
_entity_poly.pdbx_strand_id
1 'polypeptide(L)'
;AVLVYQLIAVVYKKNWDKELSAKVEFSQDTATKGDKIDIIETVVNNKRLPIFCMNVKFDIDRSFAFGQKDTNSAVSDKTYRNDVFSLLAFQQVTRRIEVECNRRGVYRLSAVEMVFPGAFMNEIMIHRSRLYSNITVFPKPFDVKQLADANNIIMGELERRKYLNEDKFVFAGIRDYQSYDSIRDINWKAYARTGKLMVNHYNETISRNVCILLNLESEGAYMQEDIVEHAISIAAG
;
A
#
# COMPACT_ATOMS: atom_id res chain seq x y z
N ALA A 1 -26.92 -25.88 -45.43
CA ALA A 1 -25.87 -24.96 -44.94
C ALA A 1 -26.46 -23.88 -44.03
N VAL A 2 -27.48 -23.11 -44.45
CA VAL A 2 -28.04 -21.98 -43.68
C VAL A 2 -28.65 -22.42 -42.33
N LEU A 3 -29.41 -23.53 -42.30
CA LEU A 3 -30.02 -24.05 -41.08
C LEU A 3 -28.97 -24.50 -40.04
N VAL A 4 -27.86 -25.10 -40.48
CA VAL A 4 -26.75 -25.50 -39.57
C VAL A 4 -26.08 -24.29 -39.00
N TYR A 5 -25.85 -23.25 -39.79
CA TYR A 5 -25.30 -21.98 -39.33
C TYR A 5 -26.19 -21.34 -38.24
N GLN A 6 -27.48 -21.24 -38.48
CA GLN A 6 -28.44 -20.68 -37.54
C GLN A 6 -28.48 -21.50 -36.22
N LEU A 7 -28.47 -22.83 -36.34
CA LEU A 7 -28.43 -23.71 -35.15
C LEU A 7 -27.18 -23.47 -34.30
N ILE A 8 -26.00 -23.40 -34.92
CA ILE A 8 -24.75 -23.14 -34.23
C ILE A 8 -24.79 -21.75 -33.56
N ALA A 9 -25.25 -20.72 -34.27
CA ALA A 9 -25.36 -19.37 -33.73
C ALA A 9 -26.28 -19.33 -32.48
N VAL A 10 -27.43 -19.99 -32.53
CA VAL A 10 -28.38 -20.07 -31.41
C VAL A 10 -27.77 -20.84 -30.22
N VAL A 11 -27.07 -21.95 -30.45
CA VAL A 11 -26.42 -22.72 -29.41
C VAL A 11 -25.34 -21.90 -28.70
N TYR A 12 -24.51 -21.19 -29.47
CA TYR A 12 -23.51 -20.29 -28.90
C TYR A 12 -24.14 -19.14 -28.11
N LYS A 13 -25.13 -18.47 -28.68
CA LYS A 13 -25.82 -17.35 -28.03
C LYS A 13 -26.45 -17.74 -26.69
N LYS A 14 -26.98 -18.97 -26.58
CA LYS A 14 -27.64 -19.45 -25.35
C LYS A 14 -26.69 -19.99 -24.29
N ASN A 15 -25.49 -20.44 -24.67
CA ASN A 15 -24.62 -21.21 -23.77
C ASN A 15 -23.17 -20.67 -23.68
N TRP A 16 -22.86 -19.53 -24.32
CA TRP A 16 -21.46 -19.06 -24.37
C TRP A 16 -20.89 -18.71 -23.01
N ASP A 17 -21.69 -18.12 -22.12
CA ASP A 17 -21.29 -17.68 -20.77
C ASP A 17 -21.51 -18.73 -19.67
N LYS A 18 -22.29 -19.78 -19.94
CA LYS A 18 -22.52 -20.85 -18.98
C LYS A 18 -21.24 -21.62 -18.71
N GLU A 19 -20.97 -21.89 -17.43
CA GLU A 19 -19.77 -22.63 -16.99
C GLU A 19 -18.44 -22.01 -17.50
N LEU A 20 -18.49 -20.71 -17.83
CA LEU A 20 -17.35 -19.89 -18.17
C LEU A 20 -17.11 -18.91 -17.04
N SER A 21 -15.89 -18.84 -16.53
CA SER A 21 -15.54 -17.88 -15.49
C SER A 21 -14.24 -17.18 -15.82
N ALA A 22 -14.18 -15.89 -15.53
CA ALA A 22 -12.96 -15.10 -15.54
C ALA A 22 -12.72 -14.50 -14.15
N LYS A 23 -11.52 -14.68 -13.62
CA LYS A 23 -11.07 -14.15 -12.35
C LYS A 23 -9.82 -13.33 -12.59
N VAL A 24 -9.78 -12.15 -12.01
CA VAL A 24 -8.58 -11.30 -11.98
C VAL A 24 -8.30 -10.96 -10.54
N GLU A 25 -7.07 -11.22 -10.12
CA GLU A 25 -6.66 -11.00 -8.73
C GLU A 25 -5.21 -10.52 -8.64
N PHE A 26 -4.89 -9.81 -7.57
CA PHE A 26 -3.50 -9.49 -7.24
C PHE A 26 -2.82 -10.73 -6.67
N SER A 27 -1.52 -10.89 -6.95
CA SER A 27 -0.72 -12.00 -6.42
C SER A 27 -0.51 -11.93 -4.91
N GLN A 28 -0.71 -10.75 -4.32
CA GLN A 28 -0.53 -10.48 -2.89
C GLN A 28 -1.48 -9.37 -2.42
N ASP A 29 -1.75 -9.34 -1.11
CA ASP A 29 -2.68 -8.38 -0.51
C ASP A 29 -2.00 -7.06 -0.08
N THR A 30 -0.65 -7.08 0.03
CA THR A 30 0.15 -5.94 0.47
C THR A 30 1.39 -5.78 -0.39
N ALA A 31 1.79 -4.54 -0.66
CA ALA A 31 3.02 -4.19 -1.35
C ALA A 31 3.55 -2.85 -0.83
N THR A 32 4.77 -2.49 -1.21
CA THR A 32 5.39 -1.19 -0.93
C THR A 32 5.49 -0.39 -2.24
N LYS A 33 5.46 0.92 -2.15
CA LYS A 33 5.66 1.80 -3.32
C LYS A 33 7.00 1.46 -4.01
N GLY A 34 6.95 1.17 -5.31
CA GLY A 34 8.08 0.75 -6.13
C GLY A 34 8.24 -0.76 -6.25
N ASP A 35 7.45 -1.56 -5.54
CA ASP A 35 7.47 -3.01 -5.70
C ASP A 35 6.79 -3.42 -7.00
N LYS A 36 7.28 -4.52 -7.56
CA LYS A 36 6.67 -5.21 -8.67
C LYS A 36 5.83 -6.37 -8.17
N ILE A 37 4.61 -6.41 -8.63
CA ILE A 37 3.63 -7.45 -8.27
C ILE A 37 3.02 -8.03 -9.54
N ASP A 38 2.41 -9.21 -9.43
CA ASP A 38 1.67 -9.81 -10.53
C ASP A 38 0.17 -9.61 -10.37
N ILE A 39 -0.49 -9.29 -11.46
CA ILE A 39 -1.92 -9.47 -11.64
C ILE A 39 -2.13 -10.82 -12.32
N ILE A 40 -2.95 -11.66 -11.73
CA ILE A 40 -3.22 -13.01 -12.20
C ILE A 40 -4.60 -13.03 -12.84
N GLU A 41 -4.63 -13.22 -14.14
CA GLU A 41 -5.85 -13.46 -14.90
C GLU A 41 -6.05 -14.96 -15.08
N THR A 42 -7.16 -15.50 -14.63
CA THR A 42 -7.51 -16.90 -14.81
C THR A 42 -8.87 -16.99 -15.51
N VAL A 43 -8.88 -17.62 -16.66
CA VAL A 43 -10.11 -17.91 -17.41
C VAL A 43 -10.30 -19.41 -17.51
N VAL A 44 -11.48 -19.86 -17.12
CA VAL A 44 -11.82 -21.29 -17.04
C VAL A 44 -13.05 -21.55 -17.88
N ASN A 45 -12.93 -22.48 -18.81
CA ASN A 45 -14.03 -22.99 -19.62
C ASN A 45 -14.35 -24.45 -19.18
N ASN A 46 -15.40 -24.61 -18.38
CA ASN A 46 -15.80 -25.94 -17.85
C ASN A 46 -16.85 -26.66 -18.72
N LYS A 47 -17.01 -26.23 -19.97
CA LYS A 47 -17.98 -26.80 -20.90
C LYS A 47 -17.32 -27.42 -22.12
N ARG A 48 -18.09 -28.22 -22.86
CA ARG A 48 -17.66 -28.84 -24.13
C ARG A 48 -17.58 -27.85 -25.29
N LEU A 49 -18.21 -26.69 -25.16
CA LEU A 49 -18.23 -25.67 -26.21
C LEU A 49 -16.94 -24.85 -26.16
N PRO A 50 -16.10 -24.87 -27.19
CA PRO A 50 -14.89 -24.06 -27.24
C PRO A 50 -15.25 -22.56 -27.38
N ILE A 51 -14.40 -21.69 -26.89
CA ILE A 51 -14.53 -20.24 -27.00
C ILE A 51 -13.37 -19.72 -27.84
N PHE A 52 -13.68 -19.16 -28.98
CA PHE A 52 -12.72 -18.55 -29.90
C PHE A 52 -12.74 -17.04 -29.74
N CYS A 53 -11.57 -16.41 -29.51
CA CYS A 53 -11.41 -14.96 -29.55
C CYS A 53 -12.32 -14.19 -28.57
N MET A 54 -12.25 -14.53 -27.29
CA MET A 54 -12.94 -13.79 -26.23
C MET A 54 -12.02 -12.71 -25.65
N ASN A 55 -12.53 -11.51 -25.49
CA ASN A 55 -11.84 -10.42 -24.82
C ASN A 55 -12.20 -10.41 -23.33
N VAL A 56 -11.20 -10.37 -22.49
CA VAL A 56 -11.33 -10.13 -21.04
C VAL A 56 -10.90 -8.70 -20.76
N LYS A 57 -11.81 -7.90 -20.21
CA LYS A 57 -11.59 -6.49 -19.93
C LYS A 57 -11.73 -6.25 -18.43
N PHE A 58 -10.81 -5.50 -17.87
CA PHE A 58 -10.92 -4.99 -16.49
C PHE A 58 -10.29 -3.61 -16.40
N ASP A 59 -10.66 -2.89 -15.35
CA ASP A 59 -10.11 -1.58 -15.02
C ASP A 59 -9.23 -1.67 -13.78
N ILE A 60 -8.10 -0.99 -13.84
CA ILE A 60 -7.17 -0.84 -12.73
C ILE A 60 -6.81 0.64 -12.57
N ASP A 61 -6.44 1.03 -11.36
CA ASP A 61 -5.98 2.37 -11.07
C ASP A 61 -4.71 2.71 -11.87
N ARG A 62 -4.61 3.97 -12.33
CA ARG A 62 -3.47 4.48 -13.10
C ARG A 62 -2.14 4.47 -12.32
N SER A 63 -2.20 4.31 -11.02
CA SER A 63 -1.04 4.20 -10.15
C SER A 63 -0.19 2.95 -10.39
N PHE A 64 -0.72 1.98 -11.14
CA PHE A 64 0.02 0.81 -11.57
C PHE A 64 0.62 1.01 -12.95
N ALA A 65 1.95 0.88 -13.08
CA ALA A 65 2.63 0.92 -14.36
C ALA A 65 2.81 -0.49 -14.92
N PHE A 66 2.37 -0.68 -16.15
CA PHE A 66 2.61 -1.91 -16.90
C PHE A 66 3.97 -1.84 -17.60
N GLY A 67 4.80 -2.88 -17.45
CA GLY A 67 6.19 -2.91 -17.95
C GLY A 67 6.35 -2.96 -19.47
N GLN A 68 5.27 -3.26 -20.22
CA GLN A 68 5.29 -3.29 -21.68
C GLN A 68 4.26 -2.31 -22.26
N LYS A 69 4.56 -1.79 -23.46
CA LYS A 69 3.64 -0.99 -24.29
C LYS A 69 2.50 -1.85 -24.82
N ASP A 70 1.70 -2.38 -23.91
CA ASP A 70 0.51 -3.13 -24.30
C ASP A 70 -0.64 -2.18 -24.63
N THR A 71 -1.64 -2.69 -25.34
CA THR A 71 -2.87 -2.06 -25.82
C THR A 71 -3.74 -1.47 -24.69
N ASN A 72 -3.15 -0.66 -23.84
CA ASN A 72 -3.83 -0.04 -22.71
C ASN A 72 -4.32 1.35 -23.11
N SER A 73 -5.59 1.61 -22.93
CA SER A 73 -6.15 2.95 -23.02
C SER A 73 -6.34 3.50 -21.62
N ALA A 74 -5.68 4.62 -21.30
CA ALA A 74 -5.90 5.35 -20.05
C ALA A 74 -6.96 6.41 -20.26
N VAL A 75 -8.03 6.37 -19.45
CA VAL A 75 -9.07 7.40 -19.44
C VAL A 75 -9.26 7.86 -18.01
N SER A 76 -8.98 9.15 -17.73
CA SER A 76 -9.05 9.70 -16.40
C SER A 76 -8.08 8.99 -15.44
N ASP A 77 -8.56 8.50 -14.31
CA ASP A 77 -7.75 7.87 -13.24
C ASP A 77 -7.62 6.34 -13.38
N LYS A 78 -8.14 5.77 -14.47
CA LYS A 78 -8.16 4.32 -14.70
C LYS A 78 -7.46 3.94 -15.98
N THR A 79 -6.77 2.82 -15.93
CA THR A 79 -6.21 2.12 -17.09
C THR A 79 -7.10 0.94 -17.40
N TYR A 80 -7.58 0.89 -18.63
CA TYR A 80 -8.40 -0.21 -19.15
C TYR A 80 -7.51 -1.20 -19.86
N ARG A 81 -7.56 -2.45 -19.42
CA ARG A 81 -6.85 -3.54 -20.06
C ARG A 81 -7.84 -4.42 -20.84
N ASN A 82 -7.37 -4.91 -21.99
CA ASN A 82 -8.14 -5.77 -22.87
C ASN A 82 -7.26 -6.90 -23.38
N ASP A 83 -7.45 -8.09 -22.84
CA ASP A 83 -6.69 -9.28 -23.20
C ASP A 83 -7.56 -10.28 -23.96
N VAL A 84 -6.97 -10.87 -25.02
CA VAL A 84 -7.66 -11.85 -25.85
C VAL A 84 -7.35 -13.26 -25.39
N PHE A 85 -8.39 -14.06 -25.21
CA PHE A 85 -8.30 -15.46 -24.83
C PHE A 85 -9.01 -16.35 -25.84
N SER A 86 -8.42 -17.52 -26.07
CA SER A 86 -9.04 -18.61 -26.81
C SER A 86 -8.94 -19.88 -25.95
N LEU A 87 -10.06 -20.52 -25.70
CA LEU A 87 -10.13 -21.67 -24.83
C LEU A 87 -10.83 -22.84 -25.54
N LEU A 88 -10.21 -24.00 -25.48
CA LEU A 88 -10.83 -25.25 -25.86
C LEU A 88 -11.82 -25.73 -24.78
N ALA A 89 -12.50 -26.84 -25.08
CA ALA A 89 -13.36 -27.49 -24.11
C ALA A 89 -12.56 -27.89 -22.85
N PHE A 90 -13.10 -27.61 -21.66
CA PHE A 90 -12.51 -27.97 -20.38
C PHE A 90 -11.08 -27.42 -20.16
N GLN A 91 -10.80 -26.27 -20.73
CA GLN A 91 -9.48 -25.64 -20.63
C GLN A 91 -9.48 -24.48 -19.63
N GLN A 92 -8.40 -24.38 -18.86
CA GLN A 92 -8.05 -23.23 -18.05
C GLN A 92 -6.80 -22.56 -18.62
N VAL A 93 -6.83 -21.25 -18.71
CA VAL A 93 -5.68 -20.42 -19.09
C VAL A 93 -5.44 -19.40 -17.99
N THR A 94 -4.22 -19.36 -17.52
CA THR A 94 -3.76 -18.38 -16.52
C THR A 94 -2.68 -17.52 -17.11
N ARG A 95 -2.80 -16.20 -17.01
CA ARG A 95 -1.82 -15.22 -17.44
C ARG A 95 -1.36 -14.41 -16.22
N ARG A 96 -0.07 -14.15 -16.14
CA ARG A 96 0.52 -13.26 -15.13
C ARG A 96 1.01 -12.00 -15.81
N ILE A 97 0.72 -10.87 -15.20
CA ILE A 97 1.03 -9.55 -15.72
C ILE A 97 1.77 -8.80 -14.64
N GLU A 98 3.06 -8.55 -14.86
CA GLU A 98 3.87 -7.75 -13.94
C GLU A 98 3.44 -6.29 -14.01
N VAL A 99 3.19 -5.70 -12.85
CA VAL A 99 2.89 -4.28 -12.67
C VAL A 99 3.70 -3.69 -11.54
N GLU A 100 4.10 -2.44 -11.68
CA GLU A 100 4.83 -1.69 -10.65
C GLU A 100 3.87 -0.76 -9.89
N CYS A 101 3.98 -0.77 -8.55
CA CYS A 101 3.17 0.05 -7.65
C CYS A 101 3.76 1.44 -7.51
N ASN A 102 3.34 2.41 -8.32
CA ASN A 102 3.94 3.76 -8.32
C ASN A 102 3.43 4.66 -7.21
N ARG A 103 2.30 4.36 -6.61
CA ARG A 103 1.66 5.21 -5.62
C ARG A 103 1.10 4.37 -4.47
N ARG A 104 1.25 4.86 -3.22
CA ARG A 104 0.60 4.26 -2.06
C ARG A 104 -0.92 4.42 -2.12
N GLY A 105 -1.63 3.49 -1.54
CA GLY A 105 -3.10 3.54 -1.47
C GLY A 105 -3.72 2.16 -1.30
N VAL A 106 -5.05 2.14 -1.23
CA VAL A 106 -5.83 0.91 -1.24
C VAL A 106 -6.53 0.80 -2.58
N TYR A 107 -6.17 -0.21 -3.34
CA TYR A 107 -6.67 -0.42 -4.69
C TYR A 107 -7.54 -1.66 -4.75
N ARG A 108 -8.57 -1.62 -5.59
CA ARG A 108 -9.55 -2.69 -5.72
C ARG A 108 -9.83 -2.97 -7.18
N LEU A 109 -9.85 -4.26 -7.52
CA LEU A 109 -10.42 -4.74 -8.77
C LEU A 109 -11.90 -5.04 -8.52
N SER A 110 -12.78 -4.31 -9.19
CA SER A 110 -14.22 -4.36 -8.90
C SER A 110 -15.01 -5.24 -9.85
N ALA A 111 -14.60 -5.34 -11.11
CA ALA A 111 -15.31 -6.12 -12.11
C ALA A 111 -14.39 -6.57 -13.23
N VAL A 112 -14.76 -7.69 -13.84
CA VAL A 112 -14.22 -8.18 -15.11
C VAL A 112 -15.36 -8.34 -16.10
N GLU A 113 -15.12 -7.93 -17.33
CA GLU A 113 -16.05 -8.08 -18.43
C GLU A 113 -15.47 -9.08 -19.44
N MET A 114 -16.24 -10.10 -19.74
CA MET A 114 -15.98 -11.03 -20.84
C MET A 114 -16.79 -10.58 -22.04
N VAL A 115 -16.11 -10.29 -23.15
CA VAL A 115 -16.73 -9.83 -24.38
C VAL A 115 -16.47 -10.86 -25.47
N PHE A 116 -17.53 -11.52 -25.94
CA PHE A 116 -17.46 -12.54 -26.96
C PHE A 116 -18.14 -12.04 -28.24
N PRO A 117 -17.42 -11.99 -29.38
CA PRO A 117 -17.97 -11.48 -30.63
C PRO A 117 -18.91 -12.46 -31.37
N GLY A 118 -19.33 -13.52 -30.64
CA GLY A 118 -20.12 -14.59 -31.26
C GLY A 118 -19.27 -15.57 -32.10
N ALA A 119 -19.85 -16.72 -32.41
CA ALA A 119 -19.12 -17.76 -33.15
C ALA A 119 -18.72 -17.31 -34.58
N PHE A 120 -19.43 -16.35 -35.13
CA PHE A 120 -19.23 -15.84 -36.48
C PHE A 120 -18.94 -14.33 -36.52
N MET A 121 -18.57 -13.73 -35.38
CA MET A 121 -18.26 -12.30 -35.23
C MET A 121 -19.39 -11.35 -35.67
N ASN A 122 -20.64 -11.81 -35.61
CA ASN A 122 -21.80 -11.05 -36.05
C ASN A 122 -22.58 -10.38 -34.90
N GLU A 123 -22.31 -10.76 -33.68
CA GLU A 123 -22.98 -10.23 -32.49
C GLU A 123 -21.95 -10.06 -31.34
N ILE A 124 -22.07 -9.00 -30.55
CA ILE A 124 -21.26 -8.81 -29.37
C ILE A 124 -22.10 -9.22 -28.17
N MET A 125 -21.58 -10.18 -27.42
CA MET A 125 -22.17 -10.65 -26.17
C MET A 125 -21.25 -10.29 -25.01
N ILE A 126 -21.81 -9.74 -23.92
CA ILE A 126 -21.06 -9.25 -22.79
C ILE A 126 -21.57 -9.94 -21.53
N HIS A 127 -20.65 -10.48 -20.74
CA HIS A 127 -20.92 -10.99 -19.41
C HIS A 127 -20.00 -10.29 -18.41
N ARG A 128 -20.59 -9.68 -17.37
CA ARG A 128 -19.85 -8.96 -16.34
C ARG A 128 -19.92 -9.71 -15.02
N SER A 129 -18.75 -9.98 -14.44
CA SER A 129 -18.60 -10.61 -13.13
C SER A 129 -17.97 -9.64 -12.13
N ARG A 130 -18.43 -9.69 -10.88
CA ARG A 130 -17.84 -8.92 -9.80
C ARG A 130 -16.53 -9.57 -9.33
N LEU A 131 -15.55 -8.76 -9.03
CA LEU A 131 -14.28 -9.16 -8.43
C LEU A 131 -14.20 -8.67 -6.99
N TYR A 132 -13.47 -9.40 -6.16
CA TYR A 132 -13.23 -9.05 -4.76
C TYR A 132 -11.73 -9.18 -4.45
N SER A 133 -10.89 -8.55 -5.26
CA SER A 133 -9.46 -8.52 -5.03
C SER A 133 -9.03 -7.10 -4.70
N ASN A 134 -8.31 -6.94 -3.61
CA ASN A 134 -7.79 -5.67 -3.15
C ASN A 134 -6.31 -5.81 -2.77
N ILE A 135 -5.59 -4.72 -2.87
CA ILE A 135 -4.20 -4.61 -2.44
C ILE A 135 -4.01 -3.29 -1.70
N THR A 136 -3.22 -3.34 -0.63
CA THR A 136 -2.76 -2.16 0.09
C THR A 136 -1.30 -1.89 -0.23
N VAL A 137 -1.03 -0.76 -0.85
CA VAL A 137 0.34 -0.31 -1.17
C VAL A 137 0.77 0.67 -0.09
N PHE A 138 1.77 0.27 0.69
CA PHE A 138 2.38 1.08 1.74
C PHE A 138 3.37 2.11 1.17
N PRO A 139 3.62 3.23 1.87
CA PRO A 139 4.69 4.13 1.51
C PRO A 139 6.04 3.42 1.63
N LYS A 140 6.99 3.78 0.78
CA LYS A 140 8.36 3.30 0.90
C LYS A 140 9.02 4.03 2.07
N PRO A 141 9.52 3.33 3.11
CA PRO A 141 10.22 3.96 4.22
C PRO A 141 11.47 4.68 3.73
N PHE A 142 11.76 5.84 4.30
CA PHE A 142 12.99 6.56 3.99
C PHE A 142 14.17 5.90 4.70
N ASP A 143 15.32 5.78 4.04
CA ASP A 143 16.51 5.20 4.66
C ASP A 143 17.06 6.15 5.72
N VAL A 144 17.05 5.71 6.98
CA VAL A 144 17.52 6.47 8.15
C VAL A 144 18.98 6.94 7.99
N LYS A 145 19.81 6.22 7.22
CA LYS A 145 21.20 6.63 6.95
C LYS A 145 21.29 7.97 6.21
N GLN A 146 20.29 8.30 5.39
CA GLN A 146 20.22 9.57 4.67
C GLN A 146 19.74 10.72 5.56
N LEU A 147 19.14 10.40 6.71
CA LEU A 147 18.67 11.36 7.71
C LEU A 147 19.63 11.50 8.90
N ALA A 148 20.85 10.94 8.83
CA ALA A 148 21.78 10.92 9.94
C ALA A 148 22.04 12.30 10.55
N ASP A 149 22.15 13.34 9.73
CA ASP A 149 22.36 14.72 10.20
C ASP A 149 21.11 15.30 10.87
N ALA A 150 19.93 15.06 10.30
CA ALA A 150 18.67 15.48 10.92
C ALA A 150 18.38 14.70 12.20
N ASN A 151 18.71 13.42 12.24
CA ASN A 151 18.57 12.57 13.42
C ASN A 151 19.51 13.02 14.55
N ASN A 152 20.75 13.41 14.24
CA ASN A 152 21.71 13.96 15.21
C ASN A 152 21.21 15.29 15.80
N ILE A 153 20.57 16.15 15.01
CA ILE A 153 19.99 17.40 15.50
C ILE A 153 18.81 17.10 16.45
N ILE A 154 17.91 16.20 16.08
CA ILE A 154 16.75 15.80 16.88
C ILE A 154 17.22 15.13 18.19
N MET A 155 18.20 14.23 18.11
CA MET A 155 18.75 13.56 19.29
C MET A 155 19.47 14.52 20.21
N GLY A 156 20.24 15.48 19.67
CA GLY A 156 20.88 16.53 20.45
C GLY A 156 19.88 17.44 21.17
N GLU A 157 18.72 17.69 20.58
CA GLU A 157 17.66 18.48 21.20
C GLU A 157 16.88 17.68 22.24
N LEU A 158 16.68 16.40 22.01
CA LEU A 158 16.13 15.48 23.01
C LEU A 158 17.06 15.32 24.21
N GLU A 159 18.37 15.24 24.01
CA GLU A 159 19.35 15.23 25.09
C GLU A 159 19.35 16.52 25.90
N ARG A 160 19.24 17.69 25.25
CA ARG A 160 19.10 18.97 25.96
C ARG A 160 17.84 19.05 26.83
N ARG A 161 16.71 18.49 26.33
CA ARG A 161 15.46 18.41 27.11
C ARG A 161 15.55 17.42 28.27
N LYS A 162 16.41 16.43 28.18
CA LYS A 162 16.70 15.47 29.22
C LYS A 162 17.12 16.14 30.55
N TYR A 163 17.97 17.17 30.45
CA TYR A 163 18.43 17.94 31.61
C TYR A 163 17.35 18.84 32.24
N LEU A 164 16.19 18.98 31.58
CA LEU A 164 15.11 19.85 32.06
C LEU A 164 13.98 19.10 32.78
N ASN A 165 13.96 17.78 32.74
CA ASN A 165 12.87 16.97 33.28
C ASN A 165 13.41 15.80 34.14
N GLU A 166 13.99 16.11 35.30
CA GLU A 166 14.18 15.09 36.33
C GLU A 166 12.82 14.67 36.90
N ASP A 167 12.52 13.36 36.83
CA ASP A 167 11.32 12.84 37.45
C ASP A 167 11.56 12.72 38.99
N LYS A 168 11.04 13.69 39.75
CA LYS A 168 11.18 13.75 41.21
C LYS A 168 10.57 12.56 41.95
N PHE A 169 9.89 11.65 41.24
CA PHE A 169 9.30 10.46 41.87
C PHE A 169 10.25 9.24 41.90
N VAL A 170 11.30 9.23 41.10
CA VAL A 170 12.25 8.10 41.05
C VAL A 170 13.59 8.48 41.67
N PHE A 171 13.71 8.32 43.01
CA PHE A 171 14.94 8.60 43.74
C PHE A 171 16.06 7.65 43.28
N ALA A 172 17.15 8.20 42.78
CA ALA A 172 18.35 7.47 42.34
C ALA A 172 19.42 7.34 43.41
N GLY A 173 19.60 8.39 44.22
CA GLY A 173 20.63 8.41 45.24
C GLY A 173 20.89 9.81 45.77
N ILE A 174 21.99 9.92 46.54
CA ILE A 174 22.46 11.18 47.11
C ILE A 174 23.89 11.40 46.57
N ARG A 175 24.17 12.61 46.07
CA ARG A 175 25.49 13.04 45.60
C ARG A 175 25.92 14.35 46.24
N ASP A 176 27.18 14.69 46.10
CA ASP A 176 27.70 15.97 46.59
C ASP A 176 27.08 17.15 45.84
N TYR A 177 26.80 18.22 46.56
CA TYR A 177 26.22 19.45 46.01
C TYR A 177 27.19 20.12 45.05
N GLN A 178 26.68 20.57 43.93
CA GLN A 178 27.37 21.37 42.93
C GLN A 178 26.75 22.78 42.85
N SER A 179 27.51 23.79 42.42
CA SER A 179 27.06 25.19 42.39
C SER A 179 25.86 25.47 41.50
N TYR A 180 25.54 24.57 40.55
CA TYR A 180 24.38 24.65 39.66
C TYR A 180 23.14 23.94 40.21
N ASP A 181 23.24 23.24 41.33
CA ASP A 181 22.13 22.53 41.94
C ASP A 181 21.19 23.46 42.69
N SER A 182 19.89 23.16 42.65
CA SER A 182 18.90 23.91 43.38
C SER A 182 19.02 23.66 44.91
N ILE A 183 18.97 24.72 45.69
CA ILE A 183 18.97 24.64 47.15
C ILE A 183 17.80 23.81 47.69
N ARG A 184 16.69 23.71 46.91
CA ARG A 184 15.51 22.94 47.29
C ARG A 184 15.74 21.44 47.26
N ASP A 185 16.73 20.97 46.52
CA ASP A 185 17.04 19.55 46.35
C ASP A 185 18.10 19.08 47.37
N ILE A 186 18.56 19.94 48.28
CA ILE A 186 19.50 19.61 49.34
C ILE A 186 18.88 18.62 50.32
N ASN A 187 19.60 17.54 50.56
CA ASN A 187 19.23 16.55 51.55
C ASN A 187 19.73 16.97 52.96
N TRP A 188 18.92 17.75 53.66
CA TRP A 188 19.25 18.24 55.01
C TRP A 188 19.51 17.13 56.02
N LYS A 189 18.92 15.96 55.86
CA LYS A 189 19.14 14.79 56.71
C LYS A 189 20.53 14.19 56.51
N ALA A 190 21.01 14.14 55.28
CA ALA A 190 22.35 13.71 54.94
C ALA A 190 23.39 14.74 55.46
N TYR A 191 23.12 16.05 55.26
CA TYR A 191 23.95 17.12 55.79
C TYR A 191 24.16 17.03 57.30
N ALA A 192 23.07 16.82 58.05
CA ALA A 192 23.14 16.70 59.53
C ALA A 192 23.99 15.51 60.00
N ARG A 193 24.15 14.48 59.16
CA ARG A 193 24.95 13.28 59.51
C ARG A 193 26.42 13.38 59.09
N THR A 194 26.67 14.02 57.93
CA THR A 194 28.01 14.00 57.32
C THR A 194 28.76 15.33 57.40
N GLY A 195 28.04 16.44 57.70
CA GLY A 195 28.57 17.78 57.63
C GLY A 195 28.89 18.31 56.24
N LYS A 196 28.57 17.56 55.18
CA LYS A 196 28.78 17.93 53.79
C LYS A 196 27.45 18.20 53.09
N LEU A 197 27.41 19.25 52.26
CA LEU A 197 26.22 19.53 51.46
C LEU A 197 26.03 18.44 50.39
N MET A 198 24.91 17.80 50.45
CA MET A 198 24.50 16.71 49.55
C MET A 198 23.12 16.98 48.98
N VAL A 199 22.87 16.58 47.72
CA VAL A 199 21.60 16.71 47.04
C VAL A 199 21.01 15.37 46.71
N ASN A 200 19.67 15.31 46.71
CA ASN A 200 18.96 14.17 46.19
C ASN A 200 19.08 14.17 44.66
N HIS A 201 19.48 13.05 44.12
CA HIS A 201 19.52 12.82 42.68
C HIS A 201 18.40 11.88 42.31
N TYR A 202 17.67 12.23 41.25
CA TYR A 202 16.51 11.49 40.75
C TYR A 202 16.83 10.90 39.38
N ASN A 203 16.29 9.71 39.10
CA ASN A 203 16.43 9.11 37.80
C ASN A 203 15.54 9.81 36.81
N GLU A 204 16.05 9.97 35.62
CA GLU A 204 15.28 10.46 34.50
C GLU A 204 14.40 9.30 33.96
N THR A 205 13.09 9.46 34.04
CA THR A 205 12.16 8.53 33.41
C THR A 205 11.83 9.06 32.02
N ILE A 206 12.47 8.50 31.00
CA ILE A 206 12.16 8.87 29.62
C ILE A 206 11.13 7.89 29.10
N SER A 207 9.94 8.40 28.81
CA SER A 207 9.02 7.70 27.93
C SER A 207 9.65 7.61 26.54
N ARG A 208 9.88 6.39 26.06
CA ARG A 208 10.41 6.15 24.70
C ARG A 208 9.34 6.26 23.61
N ASN A 209 8.16 6.77 23.95
CA ASN A 209 7.09 6.95 22.99
C ASN A 209 7.35 8.23 22.18
N VAL A 210 7.54 8.05 20.87
CA VAL A 210 7.63 9.14 19.92
C VAL A 210 6.30 9.24 19.21
N CYS A 211 5.70 10.42 19.20
CA CYS A 211 4.50 10.71 18.43
C CYS A 211 4.88 11.64 17.28
N ILE A 212 4.67 11.19 16.05
CA ILE A 212 4.90 11.98 14.84
C ILE A 212 3.56 12.52 14.37
N LEU A 213 3.41 13.85 14.38
CA LEU A 213 2.23 14.54 13.85
C LEU A 213 2.57 15.08 12.47
N LEU A 214 1.88 14.55 11.46
CA LEU A 214 2.03 15.00 10.08
C LEU A 214 0.90 15.97 9.74
N ASN A 215 1.21 17.24 9.51
CA ASN A 215 0.24 18.18 8.98
C ASN A 215 0.22 18.08 7.45
N LEU A 216 -0.92 17.66 6.90
CA LEU A 216 -1.16 17.53 5.46
C LEU A 216 -2.11 18.62 4.93
N GLU A 217 -2.48 19.59 5.75
CA GLU A 217 -3.28 20.74 5.32
C GLU A 217 -2.44 21.66 4.45
N SER A 218 -2.92 21.97 3.27
CA SER A 218 -2.34 22.97 2.38
C SER A 218 -3.08 24.29 2.50
N GLU A 219 -2.43 25.30 3.02
CA GLU A 219 -2.90 26.69 2.94
C GLU A 219 -2.62 27.25 1.53
N GLY A 220 -3.27 26.71 0.50
CA GLY A 220 -3.11 27.22 -0.86
C GLY A 220 -3.18 26.13 -1.93
N ALA A 221 -3.42 26.52 -3.16
CA ALA A 221 -3.81 25.65 -4.27
C ALA A 221 -2.74 24.65 -4.77
N TYR A 222 -1.54 24.62 -4.21
CA TYR A 222 -0.43 23.82 -4.76
C TYR A 222 0.49 23.24 -3.67
N MET A 223 -0.02 22.29 -2.88
CA MET A 223 0.91 21.41 -2.21
C MET A 223 1.39 20.40 -3.27
N GLN A 224 2.68 20.44 -3.62
CA GLN A 224 3.25 19.48 -4.56
C GLN A 224 3.10 18.09 -3.94
N GLU A 225 2.42 17.19 -4.62
CA GLU A 225 2.15 15.84 -4.18
C GLU A 225 3.44 15.11 -3.75
N ASP A 226 4.56 15.42 -4.40
CA ASP A 226 5.88 14.88 -4.07
C ASP A 226 6.35 15.25 -2.65
N ILE A 227 6.03 16.45 -2.16
CA ILE A 227 6.40 16.89 -0.80
C ILE A 227 5.63 16.06 0.23
N VAL A 228 4.34 15.84 0.00
CA VAL A 228 3.49 15.00 0.88
C VAL A 228 4.01 13.57 0.91
N GLU A 229 4.36 13.01 -0.25
CA GLU A 229 4.92 11.67 -0.36
C GLU A 229 6.24 11.52 0.39
N HIS A 230 7.14 12.51 0.28
CA HIS A 230 8.40 12.52 1.02
C HIS A 230 8.18 12.61 2.53
N ALA A 231 7.29 13.51 2.97
CA ALA A 231 6.97 13.66 4.39
C ALA A 231 6.41 12.36 5.00
N ILE A 232 5.54 11.66 4.28
CA ILE A 232 4.99 10.38 4.71
C ILE A 232 6.06 9.28 4.70
N SER A 233 6.95 9.26 3.71
CA SER A 233 8.06 8.30 3.64
C SER A 233 9.03 8.46 4.82
N ILE A 234 9.32 9.71 5.22
CA ILE A 234 10.14 10.03 6.40
C ILE A 234 9.42 9.59 7.69
N ALA A 235 8.12 9.82 7.79
CA ALA A 235 7.35 9.44 8.98
C ALA A 235 7.16 7.93 9.12
N ALA A 236 7.29 7.16 8.03
CA ALA A 236 7.15 5.71 7.99
C ALA A 236 8.46 4.96 8.26
N GLY A 237 9.63 5.63 8.20
CA GLY A 237 10.97 5.08 8.45
C GLY A 237 11.45 5.32 9.85
#